data_9e667a4fec52b51ae22ee73bece26ed1
#
_entry.id   9e667a4fec52b51ae22ee73bece26ed1
#
_cell.length_a   1.000
_cell.length_b   1.000
_cell.length_c   1.000
_cell.angle_alpha   90.00
_cell.angle_beta   90.00
_cell.angle_gamma   90.00
#
_symmetry.space_group_name_H-M   'P 1'
#
loop_
_entity.id
_entity.type
_entity.pdbx_description
1 polymer ?
#
loop_
_entity_poly.entity_id
_entity_poly.type
_entity_poly.pdbx_seq_one_letter_code
_entity_poly.pdbx_strand_id
1 'polypeptide(L)'
;MFDPKPILKNLPNLPGVYRMINATDEVIYVGKAKDLKKRLASYFNKNLPSPRTRMMVSNIVRIETTVTHNEAEALLLENNMIKSLMPRYNVLFRDDKSYPYITLTGDAFPRLAFHRGTQRKGHQYFGPFPNSVAVRESIHLLQKVFKLRTCENTVFANRSRPCLQHQIERCTAPCVGLISDADYRTDVHQAAMFLQGKTNEVIDALGEQMNTAAADQEYELAVVFRNRMQALRQVQAKQFVSDFNVSDADVIACAELQGQHCINLVMIRGGRHLGDRSYMPKNSDGETLENSMEAFLAQHYVAQNTPPLIVVGIKIEKTILEEVLSEQAGRKVKININAIGDKRVWLKMAQTNAELALGQRAATSANQSAKLVALREALHLPDSTERIECFDISHTMGEATVGSCVVFDRGDMQNSEYRRYNITGITPGDDYAAMRDVLTRRYKKVAAGEGVRPDLVFIDGGKGQLSVAVEVMLAVGLEDILLIGIAKGEERRPGLETMIFSDTGEMLNLEKDNKGLHLLQQIRDEAHRFAITGHRAKRAKARMHSSLEDIEGIGAKRRKALLTRFGGLDGVKSASIDEIANVEGISQSLAEKIYGELH
;
A
#
# COMPACT_ATOMS: atom_id res chain seq x y z
N MET A 1 -8.73 9.19 41.27
CA MET A 1 -9.06 7.84 40.79
C MET A 1 -10.53 7.83 40.39
N PHE A 2 -10.87 7.37 39.21
CA PHE A 2 -12.24 7.35 38.70
C PHE A 2 -13.13 6.44 39.56
N ASP A 3 -14.31 6.97 40.03
CA ASP A 3 -15.29 6.17 40.76
C ASP A 3 -16.36 5.61 39.76
N PRO A 4 -16.38 4.30 39.51
CA PRO A 4 -17.31 3.70 38.55
C PRO A 4 -18.75 3.55 39.11
N LYS A 5 -18.96 3.65 40.42
CA LYS A 5 -20.25 3.34 41.07
C LYS A 5 -21.45 4.14 40.54
N PRO A 6 -21.33 5.49 40.37
CA PRO A 6 -22.48 6.28 39.88
C PRO A 6 -22.88 5.88 38.46
N ILE A 7 -21.90 5.61 37.59
CA ILE A 7 -22.17 5.21 36.20
C ILE A 7 -22.78 3.80 36.16
N LEU A 8 -22.17 2.82 36.84
CA LEU A 8 -22.66 1.44 36.88
C LEU A 8 -24.08 1.32 37.42
N LYS A 9 -24.49 2.21 38.34
CA LYS A 9 -25.86 2.20 38.90
C LYS A 9 -26.90 2.56 37.83
N ASN A 10 -26.57 3.47 36.92
CA ASN A 10 -27.51 4.03 35.94
C ASN A 10 -27.47 3.33 34.57
N LEU A 11 -26.57 2.38 34.38
CA LEU A 11 -26.42 1.66 33.09
C LEU A 11 -27.58 0.66 32.90
N PRO A 12 -28.14 0.61 31.66
CA PRO A 12 -29.14 -0.41 31.31
C PRO A 12 -28.47 -1.76 31.03
N ASN A 13 -29.25 -2.83 31.21
CA ASN A 13 -28.87 -4.19 30.78
C ASN A 13 -29.25 -4.40 29.30
N LEU A 14 -28.70 -3.58 28.41
CA LEU A 14 -28.94 -3.56 26.97
C LEU A 14 -27.65 -3.66 26.19
N PRO A 15 -27.69 -4.10 24.92
CA PRO A 15 -26.52 -4.08 24.05
C PRO A 15 -26.10 -2.66 23.71
N GLY A 16 -24.82 -2.47 23.46
CA GLY A 16 -24.30 -1.16 23.10
C GLY A 16 -22.79 -1.08 23.03
N VAL A 17 -22.31 0.12 22.80
CA VAL A 17 -20.87 0.47 22.71
C VAL A 17 -20.52 1.43 23.83
N TYR A 18 -19.33 1.28 24.41
CA TYR A 18 -18.78 2.18 25.42
C TYR A 18 -17.42 2.71 25.00
N ARG A 19 -17.12 3.93 25.41
CA ARG A 19 -15.85 4.64 25.17
C ARG A 19 -15.23 5.00 26.50
N MET A 20 -13.97 4.70 26.67
CA MET A 20 -13.17 5.09 27.85
C MET A 20 -12.28 6.27 27.46
N ILE A 21 -12.31 7.33 28.26
CA ILE A 21 -11.72 8.63 27.95
C ILE A 21 -10.73 8.98 29.06
N ASN A 22 -9.55 9.49 28.69
CA ASN A 22 -8.50 9.90 29.59
C ASN A 22 -8.63 11.37 30.04
N ALA A 23 -7.65 11.86 30.83
CA ALA A 23 -7.62 13.22 31.34
C ALA A 23 -7.41 14.30 30.27
N THR A 24 -6.89 13.94 29.09
CA THR A 24 -6.71 14.84 27.94
C THR A 24 -7.90 14.82 26.96
N ASP A 25 -9.04 14.26 27.39
CA ASP A 25 -10.26 14.10 26.59
C ASP A 25 -10.11 13.20 25.35
N GLU A 26 -9.09 12.33 25.34
CA GLU A 26 -8.88 11.37 24.26
C GLU A 26 -9.61 10.06 24.56
N VAL A 27 -10.26 9.48 23.55
CA VAL A 27 -10.82 8.14 23.63
C VAL A 27 -9.69 7.13 23.56
N ILE A 28 -9.41 6.46 24.68
CA ILE A 28 -8.33 5.49 24.82
C ILE A 28 -8.75 4.04 24.51
N TYR A 29 -10.04 3.73 24.63
CA TYR A 29 -10.59 2.42 24.34
C TYR A 29 -12.06 2.51 23.91
N VAL A 30 -12.45 1.66 22.96
CA VAL A 30 -13.83 1.46 22.51
C VAL A 30 -14.15 -0.04 22.63
N GLY A 31 -15.31 -0.39 23.17
CA GLY A 31 -15.71 -1.78 23.26
C GLY A 31 -17.22 -1.95 23.13
N LYS A 32 -17.62 -3.10 22.57
CA LYS A 32 -19.02 -3.54 22.51
C LYS A 32 -19.42 -4.34 23.73
N ALA A 33 -20.68 -4.38 24.03
CA ALA A 33 -21.26 -5.21 25.05
C ALA A 33 -22.64 -5.74 24.63
N LYS A 34 -22.93 -7.00 24.97
CA LYS A 34 -24.27 -7.56 24.96
C LYS A 34 -25.13 -6.99 26.11
N ASP A 35 -24.46 -6.70 27.23
CA ASP A 35 -25.02 -6.07 28.42
C ASP A 35 -23.98 -5.06 28.92
N LEU A 36 -24.24 -3.78 28.68
CA LEU A 36 -23.35 -2.68 29.04
C LEU A 36 -22.99 -2.68 30.52
N LYS A 37 -23.97 -2.91 31.40
CA LYS A 37 -23.76 -2.91 32.84
C LYS A 37 -22.82 -4.02 33.30
N LYS A 38 -23.07 -5.26 32.85
CA LYS A 38 -22.22 -6.42 33.20
C LYS A 38 -20.81 -6.27 32.65
N ARG A 39 -20.69 -5.82 31.39
CA ARG A 39 -19.40 -5.67 30.72
C ARG A 39 -18.56 -4.59 31.40
N LEU A 40 -19.12 -3.42 31.66
CA LEU A 40 -18.38 -2.34 32.31
C LEU A 40 -18.01 -2.69 33.77
N ALA A 41 -18.90 -3.35 34.51
CA ALA A 41 -18.59 -3.82 35.86
C ALA A 41 -17.38 -4.77 35.90
N SER A 42 -17.17 -5.58 34.86
CA SER A 42 -16.02 -6.52 34.79
C SER A 42 -14.65 -5.84 34.81
N TYR A 43 -14.54 -4.60 34.30
CA TYR A 43 -13.28 -3.84 34.32
C TYR A 43 -12.89 -3.28 35.70
N PHE A 44 -13.82 -3.22 36.62
CA PHE A 44 -13.60 -2.65 37.98
C PHE A 44 -13.55 -3.71 39.07
N ASN A 45 -13.46 -4.99 38.68
CA ASN A 45 -13.23 -6.09 39.60
C ASN A 45 -11.78 -6.08 40.10
N LYS A 46 -11.55 -6.63 41.33
CA LYS A 46 -10.23 -6.66 41.96
C LYS A 46 -9.16 -7.45 41.16
N ASN A 47 -9.56 -8.44 40.37
CA ASN A 47 -8.67 -9.28 39.59
C ASN A 47 -8.81 -8.96 38.10
N LEU A 48 -8.05 -8.01 37.59
CA LEU A 48 -7.99 -7.71 36.15
C LEU A 48 -7.03 -8.68 35.43
N PRO A 49 -7.42 -9.20 34.25
CA PRO A 49 -6.71 -10.32 33.60
C PRO A 49 -5.31 -9.94 33.10
N SER A 50 -5.03 -8.70 32.75
CA SER A 50 -3.73 -8.31 32.20
C SER A 50 -3.19 -6.99 32.78
N PRO A 51 -1.84 -6.81 32.82
CA PRO A 51 -1.19 -5.54 33.20
C PRO A 51 -1.66 -4.38 32.34
N ARG A 52 -1.88 -4.62 31.03
CA ARG A 52 -2.37 -3.64 30.09
C ARG A 52 -3.78 -3.15 30.43
N THR A 53 -4.71 -4.06 30.75
CA THR A 53 -6.07 -3.71 31.18
C THR A 53 -6.03 -2.88 32.47
N ARG A 54 -5.15 -3.22 33.41
CA ARG A 54 -4.95 -2.43 34.64
C ARG A 54 -4.47 -1.02 34.32
N MET A 55 -3.49 -0.88 33.42
CA MET A 55 -2.98 0.42 32.99
C MET A 55 -4.05 1.22 32.23
N MET A 56 -4.84 0.58 31.38
CA MET A 56 -5.98 1.22 30.70
C MET A 56 -6.97 1.77 31.74
N VAL A 57 -7.41 0.94 32.68
CA VAL A 57 -8.38 1.32 33.72
C VAL A 57 -7.86 2.47 34.60
N SER A 58 -6.56 2.50 34.93
CA SER A 58 -5.97 3.59 35.71
C SER A 58 -5.96 4.94 35.00
N ASN A 59 -6.04 4.95 33.67
CA ASN A 59 -6.06 6.17 32.87
C ASN A 59 -7.50 6.67 32.56
N ILE A 60 -8.54 5.96 32.99
CA ILE A 60 -9.93 6.37 32.75
C ILE A 60 -10.29 7.54 33.65
N VAL A 61 -10.86 8.59 33.05
CA VAL A 61 -11.48 9.72 33.76
C VAL A 61 -12.98 9.77 33.50
N ARG A 62 -13.41 9.34 32.31
CA ARG A 62 -14.82 9.36 31.91
C ARG A 62 -15.14 8.15 31.06
N ILE A 63 -16.39 7.64 31.18
CA ILE A 63 -16.96 6.59 30.33
C ILE A 63 -18.22 7.13 29.69
N GLU A 64 -18.34 6.99 28.40
CA GLU A 64 -19.54 7.28 27.62
C GLU A 64 -20.10 6.00 27.02
N THR A 65 -21.43 5.89 26.97
CA THR A 65 -22.10 4.69 26.45
C THR A 65 -23.14 5.08 25.41
N THR A 66 -23.29 4.24 24.40
CA THR A 66 -24.32 4.35 23.37
C THR A 66 -25.07 3.02 23.32
N VAL A 67 -26.36 3.04 23.62
CA VAL A 67 -27.23 1.85 23.52
C VAL A 67 -27.56 1.60 22.07
N THR A 68 -27.59 0.33 21.67
CA THR A 68 -27.96 -0.12 20.32
C THR A 68 -29.17 -1.06 20.39
N HIS A 69 -29.84 -1.29 19.26
CA HIS A 69 -31.00 -2.17 19.22
C HIS A 69 -30.65 -3.64 19.39
N ASN A 70 -29.47 -4.04 18.88
CA ASN A 70 -28.98 -5.41 18.94
C ASN A 70 -27.44 -5.48 18.99
N GLU A 71 -26.88 -6.65 19.16
CA GLU A 71 -25.44 -6.89 19.23
C GLU A 71 -24.73 -6.68 17.88
N ALA A 72 -25.42 -6.92 16.76
CA ALA A 72 -24.88 -6.70 15.43
C ALA A 72 -24.63 -5.20 15.18
N GLU A 73 -25.61 -4.35 15.56
CA GLU A 73 -25.45 -2.89 15.50
C GLU A 73 -24.32 -2.39 16.42
N ALA A 74 -24.20 -2.98 17.63
CA ALA A 74 -23.09 -2.68 18.52
C ALA A 74 -21.73 -3.01 17.89
N LEU A 75 -21.58 -4.15 17.21
CA LEU A 75 -20.36 -4.55 16.51
C LEU A 75 -20.00 -3.56 15.38
N LEU A 76 -20.97 -3.15 14.58
CA LEU A 76 -20.77 -2.18 13.50
C LEU A 76 -20.35 -0.82 14.04
N LEU A 77 -21.02 -0.33 15.08
CA LEU A 77 -20.73 0.95 15.71
C LEU A 77 -19.34 0.95 16.37
N GLU A 78 -18.99 -0.12 17.11
CA GLU A 78 -17.66 -0.31 17.68
C GLU A 78 -16.58 -0.23 16.59
N ASN A 79 -16.74 -0.98 15.51
CA ASN A 79 -15.77 -1.02 14.41
C ASN A 79 -15.60 0.36 13.74
N ASN A 80 -16.70 1.09 13.50
CA ASN A 80 -16.65 2.44 12.95
C ASN A 80 -15.93 3.42 13.90
N MET A 81 -16.21 3.34 15.19
CA MET A 81 -15.52 4.17 16.19
C MET A 81 -14.03 3.83 16.31
N ILE A 82 -13.66 2.53 16.30
CA ILE A 82 -12.26 2.13 16.33
C ILE A 82 -11.51 2.66 15.09
N LYS A 83 -12.11 2.57 13.90
CA LYS A 83 -11.50 3.09 12.66
C LYS A 83 -11.34 4.61 12.66
N SER A 84 -12.31 5.35 13.19
CA SER A 84 -12.28 6.81 13.19
C SER A 84 -11.42 7.39 14.30
N LEU A 85 -11.44 6.81 15.50
CA LEU A 85 -10.80 7.34 16.70
C LEU A 85 -9.42 6.74 16.95
N MET A 86 -9.11 5.57 16.36
CA MET A 86 -7.82 4.88 16.49
C MET A 86 -7.34 4.74 17.95
N PRO A 87 -8.16 4.21 18.88
CA PRO A 87 -7.88 4.25 20.31
C PRO A 87 -6.63 3.45 20.68
N ARG A 88 -5.84 3.97 21.62
CA ARG A 88 -4.53 3.43 22.02
C ARG A 88 -4.59 1.99 22.56
N TYR A 89 -5.66 1.62 23.24
CA TYR A 89 -5.81 0.30 23.87
C TYR A 89 -6.63 -0.70 23.04
N ASN A 90 -7.15 -0.34 21.86
CA ASN A 90 -7.73 -1.31 20.95
C ASN A 90 -6.68 -1.98 20.07
N VAL A 91 -6.94 -3.24 19.71
CA VAL A 91 -6.21 -3.91 18.63
C VAL A 91 -6.57 -3.26 17.31
N LEU A 92 -5.59 -2.76 16.56
CA LEU A 92 -5.80 -1.99 15.35
C LEU A 92 -5.15 -2.68 14.15
N PHE A 93 -5.95 -2.92 13.13
CA PHE A 93 -5.48 -3.36 11.82
C PHE A 93 -5.54 -2.18 10.83
N ARG A 94 -4.39 -1.82 10.27
CA ARG A 94 -4.32 -0.82 9.20
C ARG A 94 -4.39 -1.52 7.86
N ASP A 95 -5.49 -1.38 7.16
CA ASP A 95 -5.65 -1.76 5.76
C ASP A 95 -6.17 -0.56 4.95
N ASP A 96 -5.29 0.42 4.75
CA ASP A 96 -5.61 1.67 4.04
C ASP A 96 -5.66 1.49 2.52
N LYS A 97 -5.31 0.31 2.02
CA LYS A 97 -5.18 0.07 0.57
C LYS A 97 -6.23 -0.93 0.11
N SER A 98 -7.06 -0.51 -0.84
CA SER A 98 -7.95 -1.43 -1.56
C SER A 98 -7.17 -2.56 -2.21
N TYR A 99 -7.76 -3.75 -2.26
CA TYR A 99 -7.15 -4.88 -2.94
C TYR A 99 -6.96 -4.61 -4.43
N PRO A 100 -5.91 -5.16 -5.02
CA PRO A 100 -5.72 -5.11 -6.45
C PRO A 100 -6.56 -6.18 -7.18
N TYR A 101 -6.90 -5.88 -8.43
CA TYR A 101 -7.65 -6.73 -9.34
C TYR A 101 -6.93 -6.84 -10.68
N ILE A 102 -7.20 -7.92 -11.42
CA ILE A 102 -6.98 -7.96 -12.86
C ILE A 102 -8.23 -7.41 -13.52
N THR A 103 -8.08 -6.52 -14.49
CA THR A 103 -9.19 -6.03 -15.29
C THR A 103 -9.03 -6.42 -16.74
N LEU A 104 -10.12 -6.88 -17.36
CA LEU A 104 -10.32 -6.89 -18.79
C LEU A 104 -11.13 -5.67 -19.17
N THR A 105 -10.57 -4.80 -19.99
CA THR A 105 -11.22 -3.54 -20.37
C THR A 105 -12.38 -3.78 -21.32
N GLY A 106 -13.36 -2.86 -21.35
CA GLY A 106 -14.53 -2.95 -22.24
C GLY A 106 -14.29 -2.38 -23.64
N ASP A 107 -13.04 -2.33 -24.10
CA ASP A 107 -12.67 -1.83 -25.43
C ASP A 107 -13.02 -2.86 -26.52
N ALA A 108 -13.01 -2.46 -27.80
CA ALA A 108 -13.19 -3.36 -28.93
C ALA A 108 -12.20 -4.54 -28.89
N PHE A 109 -10.93 -4.23 -28.57
CA PHE A 109 -9.91 -5.22 -28.25
C PHE A 109 -9.56 -5.10 -26.75
N PRO A 110 -10.22 -5.87 -25.85
CA PRO A 110 -9.98 -5.81 -24.42
C PRO A 110 -8.51 -6.04 -24.05
N ARG A 111 -8.00 -5.28 -23.08
CA ARG A 111 -6.65 -5.48 -22.56
C ARG A 111 -6.65 -6.00 -21.13
N LEU A 112 -5.64 -6.77 -20.79
CA LEU A 112 -5.33 -7.12 -19.43
C LEU A 112 -4.63 -5.95 -18.75
N ALA A 113 -5.14 -5.52 -17.59
CA ALA A 113 -4.54 -4.44 -16.82
C ALA A 113 -4.61 -4.70 -15.32
N PHE A 114 -3.65 -4.11 -14.59
CA PHE A 114 -3.71 -3.99 -13.15
C PHE A 114 -4.72 -2.91 -12.77
N HIS A 115 -5.60 -3.19 -11.81
CA HIS A 115 -6.54 -2.22 -11.28
C HIS A 115 -6.51 -2.19 -9.75
N ARG A 116 -6.69 -1.00 -9.20
CA ARG A 116 -6.90 -0.77 -7.76
C ARG A 116 -7.80 0.44 -7.58
N GLY A 117 -8.75 0.36 -6.64
CA GLY A 117 -9.70 1.43 -6.36
C GLY A 117 -11.08 1.16 -6.96
N THR A 118 -11.83 2.22 -7.24
CA THR A 118 -13.23 2.13 -7.70
C THR A 118 -13.33 1.46 -9.07
N GLN A 119 -14.21 0.48 -9.18
CA GLN A 119 -14.48 -0.25 -10.41
C GLN A 119 -15.31 0.61 -11.39
N ARG A 120 -14.96 0.57 -12.67
CA ARG A 120 -15.65 1.30 -13.73
C ARG A 120 -16.67 0.41 -14.43
N LYS A 121 -17.81 0.95 -14.81
CA LYS A 121 -18.81 0.24 -15.61
C LYS A 121 -18.24 -0.17 -16.98
N GLY A 122 -18.65 -1.34 -17.49
CA GLY A 122 -18.21 -1.85 -18.80
C GLY A 122 -16.87 -2.61 -18.77
N HIS A 123 -16.19 -2.72 -17.64
CA HIS A 123 -14.99 -3.53 -17.49
C HIS A 123 -15.29 -4.77 -16.65
N GLN A 124 -14.56 -5.86 -16.88
CA GLN A 124 -14.61 -7.05 -16.03
C GLN A 124 -13.44 -7.04 -15.04
N TYR A 125 -13.71 -7.40 -13.78
CA TYR A 125 -12.73 -7.41 -12.71
C TYR A 125 -12.65 -8.79 -12.07
N PHE A 126 -11.44 -9.28 -11.92
CA PHE A 126 -11.13 -10.60 -11.34
C PHE A 126 -10.26 -10.41 -10.10
N GLY A 127 -10.62 -11.06 -9.00
CA GLY A 127 -9.99 -10.91 -7.68
C GLY A 127 -11.05 -10.84 -6.59
N PRO A 128 -10.74 -10.28 -5.42
CA PRO A 128 -9.52 -9.56 -5.08
C PRO A 128 -8.27 -10.44 -5.01
N PHE A 129 -7.11 -9.85 -5.29
CA PHE A 129 -5.81 -10.49 -5.07
C PHE A 129 -5.17 -9.96 -3.79
N PRO A 130 -4.40 -10.77 -3.05
CA PRO A 130 -3.82 -10.35 -1.77
C PRO A 130 -2.76 -9.25 -1.92
N ASN A 131 -2.03 -9.24 -3.03
CA ASN A 131 -0.97 -8.26 -3.27
C ASN A 131 -0.75 -7.98 -4.77
N SER A 132 0.03 -6.94 -5.08
CA SER A 132 0.31 -6.51 -6.45
C SER A 132 1.23 -7.46 -7.23
N VAL A 133 2.02 -8.27 -6.53
CA VAL A 133 2.91 -9.27 -7.17
C VAL A 133 2.08 -10.38 -7.77
N ALA A 134 1.13 -10.92 -7.02
CA ALA A 134 0.22 -11.97 -7.47
C ALA A 134 -0.58 -11.55 -8.73
N VAL A 135 -1.02 -10.29 -8.80
CA VAL A 135 -1.67 -9.75 -10.01
C VAL A 135 -0.72 -9.73 -11.20
N ARG A 136 0.50 -9.25 -11.03
CA ARG A 136 1.48 -9.18 -12.13
C ARG A 136 1.86 -10.55 -12.64
N GLU A 137 2.11 -11.49 -11.74
CA GLU A 137 2.40 -12.89 -12.10
C GLU A 137 1.25 -13.52 -12.88
N SER A 138 0.00 -13.29 -12.43
CA SER A 138 -1.18 -13.76 -13.15
C SER A 138 -1.32 -13.11 -14.54
N ILE A 139 -1.09 -11.80 -14.68
CA ILE A 139 -1.09 -11.12 -15.99
C ILE A 139 0.00 -11.69 -16.90
N HIS A 140 1.23 -11.92 -16.39
CA HIS A 140 2.31 -12.53 -17.17
C HIS A 140 1.97 -13.93 -17.66
N LEU A 141 1.32 -14.73 -16.80
CA LEU A 141 0.84 -16.05 -17.18
C LEU A 141 -0.20 -15.98 -18.28
N LEU A 142 -1.23 -15.13 -18.11
CA LEU A 142 -2.30 -14.95 -19.10
C LEU A 142 -1.76 -14.46 -20.45
N GLN A 143 -0.77 -13.56 -20.45
CA GLN A 143 -0.08 -13.13 -21.66
C GLN A 143 0.65 -14.29 -22.36
N LYS A 144 1.27 -15.18 -21.59
CA LYS A 144 1.98 -16.34 -22.16
C LYS A 144 1.01 -17.34 -22.81
N VAL A 145 -0.18 -17.53 -22.23
CA VAL A 145 -1.15 -18.53 -22.68
C VAL A 145 -2.08 -17.97 -23.75
N PHE A 146 -2.73 -16.82 -23.49
CA PHE A 146 -3.78 -16.26 -24.35
C PHE A 146 -3.29 -15.11 -25.24
N LYS A 147 -2.04 -14.67 -25.11
CA LYS A 147 -1.39 -13.64 -25.93
C LYS A 147 -2.19 -12.32 -26.04
N LEU A 148 -2.93 -11.96 -24.97
CA LEU A 148 -3.74 -10.73 -24.93
C LEU A 148 -2.86 -9.49 -24.77
N ARG A 149 -3.31 -8.37 -25.35
CA ARG A 149 -2.62 -7.09 -25.23
C ARG A 149 -2.67 -6.53 -23.81
N THR A 150 -1.63 -5.79 -23.41
CA THR A 150 -1.57 -5.03 -22.16
C THR A 150 -1.30 -3.56 -22.39
N CYS A 151 -1.03 -3.14 -23.63
CA CYS A 151 -0.72 -1.75 -23.97
C CYS A 151 -1.93 -0.82 -23.77
N GLU A 152 -1.65 0.45 -23.43
CA GLU A 152 -2.65 1.51 -23.33
C GLU A 152 -3.32 1.79 -24.68
N ASN A 153 -4.56 2.31 -24.67
CA ASN A 153 -5.32 2.58 -25.88
C ASN A 153 -4.65 3.60 -26.80
N THR A 154 -3.95 4.58 -26.21
CA THR A 154 -3.15 5.56 -26.98
C THR A 154 -2.01 4.89 -27.74
N VAL A 155 -1.31 3.94 -27.10
CA VAL A 155 -0.25 3.16 -27.74
C VAL A 155 -0.83 2.22 -28.79
N PHE A 156 -1.99 1.62 -28.54
CA PHE A 156 -2.68 0.72 -29.46
C PHE A 156 -3.07 1.43 -30.76
N ALA A 157 -3.72 2.60 -30.65
CA ALA A 157 -4.22 3.35 -31.78
C ALA A 157 -3.13 3.93 -32.70
N ASN A 158 -1.93 4.18 -32.16
CA ASN A 158 -0.82 4.82 -32.88
C ASN A 158 0.25 3.82 -33.38
N ARG A 159 -0.06 2.52 -33.44
CA ARG A 159 0.88 1.51 -33.93
C ARG A 159 0.76 1.29 -35.43
N SER A 160 1.89 1.37 -36.14
CA SER A 160 2.02 1.04 -37.57
C SER A 160 2.73 -0.30 -37.84
N ARG A 161 3.37 -0.88 -36.79
CA ARG A 161 4.10 -2.15 -36.86
C ARG A 161 3.95 -2.96 -35.57
N PRO A 162 4.09 -4.30 -35.59
CA PRO A 162 4.10 -5.12 -34.39
C PRO A 162 5.19 -4.69 -33.39
N CYS A 163 4.88 -4.75 -32.10
CA CYS A 163 5.82 -4.40 -31.05
C CYS A 163 6.58 -5.65 -30.54
N LEU A 164 7.56 -5.43 -29.66
CA LEU A 164 8.33 -6.50 -29.04
C LEU A 164 7.45 -7.59 -28.39
N GLN A 165 6.29 -7.23 -27.81
CA GLN A 165 5.39 -8.22 -27.21
C GLN A 165 4.86 -9.24 -28.23
N HIS A 166 4.68 -8.85 -29.48
CA HIS A 166 4.34 -9.78 -30.54
C HIS A 166 5.55 -10.65 -30.94
N GLN A 167 6.72 -10.04 -31.07
CA GLN A 167 7.96 -10.77 -31.44
C GLN A 167 8.32 -11.85 -30.42
N ILE A 168 8.09 -11.60 -29.11
CA ILE A 168 8.30 -12.58 -28.03
C ILE A 168 7.06 -13.42 -27.72
N GLU A 169 6.09 -13.47 -28.64
CA GLU A 169 4.87 -14.26 -28.58
C GLU A 169 3.99 -14.03 -27.33
N ARG A 170 3.94 -12.79 -26.85
CA ARG A 170 3.11 -12.37 -25.71
C ARG A 170 1.87 -11.57 -26.09
N CYS A 171 1.69 -11.29 -27.40
CA CYS A 171 0.54 -10.54 -27.93
C CYS A 171 0.31 -10.94 -29.38
N THR A 172 -0.95 -11.09 -29.77
CA THR A 172 -1.35 -11.41 -31.16
C THR A 172 -1.33 -10.21 -32.10
N ALA A 173 -0.89 -9.03 -31.63
CA ALA A 173 -0.80 -7.76 -32.36
C ALA A 173 -2.10 -7.30 -33.03
N PRO A 174 -3.24 -7.22 -32.33
CA PRO A 174 -4.50 -6.73 -32.89
C PRO A 174 -4.40 -5.24 -33.34
N CYS A 175 -3.43 -4.48 -32.84
CA CYS A 175 -3.21 -3.08 -33.23
C CYS A 175 -2.79 -2.88 -34.70
N VAL A 176 -2.33 -3.93 -35.38
CA VAL A 176 -1.91 -3.90 -36.78
C VAL A 176 -2.64 -4.98 -37.62
N GLY A 177 -3.74 -5.53 -37.09
CA GLY A 177 -4.62 -6.43 -37.79
C GLY A 177 -4.08 -7.84 -38.04
N LEU A 178 -3.11 -8.32 -37.24
CA LEU A 178 -2.56 -9.68 -37.37
C LEU A 178 -3.43 -10.76 -36.73
N ILE A 179 -4.56 -10.40 -36.13
CA ILE A 179 -5.59 -11.29 -35.62
C ILE A 179 -6.96 -10.68 -35.92
N SER A 180 -7.95 -11.52 -36.24
CA SER A 180 -9.32 -11.08 -36.43
C SER A 180 -9.98 -10.66 -35.10
N ASP A 181 -11.02 -9.82 -35.15
CA ASP A 181 -11.81 -9.44 -33.97
C ASP A 181 -12.46 -10.67 -33.32
N ALA A 182 -12.95 -11.63 -34.14
CA ALA A 182 -13.58 -12.84 -33.65
C ALA A 182 -12.61 -13.74 -32.87
N ASP A 183 -11.42 -13.99 -33.44
CA ASP A 183 -10.42 -14.84 -32.82
C ASP A 183 -9.88 -14.20 -31.54
N TYR A 184 -9.66 -12.87 -31.55
CA TYR A 184 -9.23 -12.15 -30.37
C TYR A 184 -10.28 -12.21 -29.24
N ARG A 185 -11.57 -12.10 -29.57
CA ARG A 185 -12.65 -12.24 -28.57
C ARG A 185 -12.73 -13.65 -28.01
N THR A 186 -12.43 -14.67 -28.82
CA THR A 186 -12.32 -16.05 -28.33
C THR A 186 -11.22 -16.20 -27.31
N ASP A 187 -10.02 -15.65 -27.58
CA ASP A 187 -8.91 -15.62 -26.63
C ASP A 187 -9.27 -14.85 -25.32
N VAL A 188 -9.98 -13.72 -25.43
CA VAL A 188 -10.48 -12.94 -24.29
C VAL A 188 -11.48 -13.76 -23.47
N HIS A 189 -12.42 -14.45 -24.12
CA HIS A 189 -13.41 -15.27 -23.43
C HIS A 189 -12.76 -16.43 -22.67
N GLN A 190 -11.82 -17.14 -23.31
CA GLN A 190 -11.08 -18.23 -22.67
C GLN A 190 -10.25 -17.73 -21.48
N ALA A 191 -9.62 -16.55 -21.59
CA ALA A 191 -8.90 -15.92 -20.47
C ALA A 191 -9.84 -15.53 -19.32
N ALA A 192 -11.03 -15.02 -19.63
CA ALA A 192 -12.04 -14.70 -18.61
C ALA A 192 -12.55 -15.97 -17.90
N MET A 193 -12.84 -17.05 -18.63
CA MET A 193 -13.22 -18.35 -18.07
C MET A 193 -12.13 -18.90 -17.15
N PHE A 194 -10.88 -18.83 -17.57
CA PHE A 194 -9.75 -19.24 -16.75
C PHE A 194 -9.67 -18.41 -15.46
N LEU A 195 -9.82 -17.09 -15.52
CA LEU A 195 -9.83 -16.21 -14.34
C LEU A 195 -11.03 -16.49 -13.40
N GLN A 196 -12.13 -17.02 -13.92
CA GLN A 196 -13.30 -17.47 -13.15
C GLN A 196 -13.13 -18.86 -12.52
N GLY A 197 -11.99 -19.54 -12.73
CA GLY A 197 -11.72 -20.88 -12.20
C GLY A 197 -12.20 -22.03 -13.11
N LYS A 198 -12.76 -21.75 -14.27
CA LYS A 198 -13.27 -22.74 -15.25
C LYS A 198 -12.14 -23.31 -16.12
N THR A 199 -11.04 -23.71 -15.49
CA THR A 199 -9.83 -24.15 -16.19
C THR A 199 -10.07 -25.41 -17.03
N ASN A 200 -10.85 -26.36 -16.54
CA ASN A 200 -11.13 -27.60 -17.27
C ASN A 200 -11.95 -27.33 -18.54
N GLU A 201 -12.98 -26.47 -18.45
CA GLU A 201 -13.78 -26.08 -19.61
C GLU A 201 -12.91 -25.41 -20.70
N VAL A 202 -11.91 -24.60 -20.29
CA VAL A 202 -10.96 -23.98 -21.24
C VAL A 202 -10.04 -25.03 -21.87
N ILE A 203 -9.55 -26.01 -21.10
CA ILE A 203 -8.70 -27.09 -21.60
C ILE A 203 -9.48 -27.95 -22.60
N ASP A 204 -10.75 -28.28 -22.32
CA ASP A 204 -11.59 -29.06 -23.18
C ASP A 204 -11.88 -28.33 -24.51
N ALA A 205 -12.23 -27.04 -24.45
CA ALA A 205 -12.44 -26.20 -25.65
C ALA A 205 -11.15 -26.08 -26.50
N LEU A 206 -9.99 -25.93 -25.89
CA LEU A 206 -8.71 -25.95 -26.61
C LEU A 206 -8.41 -27.32 -27.22
N GLY A 207 -8.85 -28.42 -26.58
CA GLY A 207 -8.74 -29.78 -27.10
C GLY A 207 -9.58 -29.98 -28.34
N GLU A 208 -10.82 -29.47 -28.37
CA GLU A 208 -11.68 -29.48 -29.55
C GLU A 208 -11.07 -28.66 -30.69
N GLN A 209 -10.57 -27.45 -30.41
CA GLN A 209 -9.88 -26.62 -31.41
C GLN A 209 -8.63 -27.31 -31.98
N MET A 210 -7.86 -27.98 -31.14
CA MET A 210 -6.69 -28.76 -31.56
C MET A 210 -7.08 -29.89 -32.49
N ASN A 211 -8.14 -30.66 -32.17
CA ASN A 211 -8.60 -31.77 -32.97
C ASN A 211 -9.17 -31.31 -34.32
N THR A 212 -9.92 -30.20 -34.36
CA THR A 212 -10.41 -29.58 -35.58
C THR A 212 -9.27 -29.14 -36.49
N ALA A 213 -8.30 -28.40 -35.98
CA ALA A 213 -7.14 -27.96 -36.74
C ALA A 213 -6.31 -29.15 -37.25
N ALA A 214 -6.20 -30.23 -36.49
CA ALA A 214 -5.54 -31.46 -36.96
C ALA A 214 -6.31 -32.18 -38.07
N ALA A 215 -7.64 -32.22 -38.01
CA ALA A 215 -8.49 -32.78 -39.03
C ALA A 215 -8.41 -31.96 -40.35
N ASP A 216 -8.29 -30.65 -40.25
CA ASP A 216 -8.11 -29.73 -41.37
C ASP A 216 -6.65 -29.66 -41.86
N GLN A 217 -5.77 -30.51 -41.33
CA GLN A 217 -4.34 -30.61 -41.66
C GLN A 217 -3.51 -29.34 -41.30
N GLU A 218 -4.06 -28.45 -40.45
CA GLU A 218 -3.40 -27.27 -39.94
C GLU A 218 -2.53 -27.64 -38.70
N TYR A 219 -1.50 -28.44 -38.89
CA TYR A 219 -0.71 -29.03 -37.81
C TYR A 219 0.01 -27.99 -36.95
N GLU A 220 0.47 -26.88 -37.53
CA GLU A 220 1.12 -25.80 -36.77
C GLU A 220 0.14 -25.13 -35.78
N LEU A 221 -1.12 -24.93 -36.21
CA LEU A 221 -2.18 -24.42 -35.38
C LEU A 221 -2.56 -25.40 -34.25
N ALA A 222 -2.65 -26.70 -34.58
CA ALA A 222 -2.88 -27.75 -33.60
C ALA A 222 -1.78 -27.78 -32.51
N VAL A 223 -0.50 -27.57 -32.88
CA VAL A 223 0.62 -27.45 -31.95
C VAL A 223 0.46 -26.23 -31.03
N VAL A 224 -0.04 -25.11 -31.53
CA VAL A 224 -0.32 -23.93 -30.70
C VAL A 224 -1.35 -24.23 -29.61
N PHE A 225 -2.46 -24.86 -29.97
CA PHE A 225 -3.51 -25.26 -29.01
C PHE A 225 -2.98 -26.28 -27.99
N ARG A 226 -2.24 -27.30 -28.44
CA ARG A 226 -1.60 -28.28 -27.55
C ARG A 226 -0.67 -27.60 -26.52
N ASN A 227 0.15 -26.66 -26.97
CA ASN A 227 1.09 -25.94 -26.08
C ASN A 227 0.34 -25.06 -25.09
N ARG A 228 -0.77 -24.41 -25.49
CA ARG A 228 -1.66 -23.67 -24.56
C ARG A 228 -2.26 -24.60 -23.51
N MET A 229 -2.78 -25.77 -23.88
CA MET A 229 -3.31 -26.78 -22.97
C MET A 229 -2.24 -27.24 -21.97
N GLN A 230 -1.03 -27.54 -22.47
CA GLN A 230 0.08 -27.97 -21.61
C GLN A 230 0.48 -26.89 -20.61
N ALA A 231 0.53 -25.63 -21.00
CA ALA A 231 0.81 -24.50 -20.12
C ALA A 231 -0.26 -24.36 -19.03
N LEU A 232 -1.55 -24.49 -19.38
CA LEU A 232 -2.66 -24.46 -18.42
C LEU A 232 -2.60 -25.63 -17.44
N ARG A 233 -2.33 -26.86 -17.90
CA ARG A 233 -2.15 -28.05 -17.06
C ARG A 233 -0.96 -27.90 -16.10
N GLN A 234 0.16 -27.32 -16.54
CA GLN A 234 1.30 -27.04 -15.64
C GLN A 234 0.95 -26.05 -14.55
N VAL A 235 0.14 -25.03 -14.84
CA VAL A 235 -0.37 -24.09 -13.85
C VAL A 235 -1.27 -24.78 -12.86
N GLN A 236 -2.19 -25.62 -13.36
CA GLN A 236 -3.10 -26.40 -12.53
C GLN A 236 -2.33 -27.37 -11.60
N ALA A 237 -1.31 -28.06 -12.12
CA ALA A 237 -0.48 -28.97 -11.34
C ALA A 237 0.35 -28.29 -10.25
N LYS A 238 0.77 -27.04 -10.46
CA LYS A 238 1.47 -26.23 -9.45
C LYS A 238 0.54 -25.65 -8.38
N GLN A 239 -0.74 -25.56 -8.68
CA GLN A 239 -1.75 -25.14 -7.71
C GLN A 239 -2.24 -26.39 -6.96
N PHE A 240 -1.74 -26.62 -5.75
CA PHE A 240 -2.03 -27.74 -4.85
C PHE A 240 -3.52 -27.90 -4.44
N VAL A 241 -4.44 -27.33 -5.22
CA VAL A 241 -5.84 -27.09 -4.83
C VAL A 241 -6.76 -27.49 -5.98
N SER A 242 -6.78 -28.75 -6.39
CA SER A 242 -7.54 -29.13 -7.57
C SER A 242 -8.86 -29.89 -7.35
N ASP A 243 -9.28 -30.19 -6.12
CA ASP A 243 -10.47 -31.05 -5.90
C ASP A 243 -11.51 -30.44 -4.96
N PHE A 244 -11.89 -29.15 -5.15
CA PHE A 244 -12.84 -28.51 -4.25
C PHE A 244 -14.17 -28.10 -4.85
N ASN A 245 -15.23 -28.54 -4.20
CA ASN A 245 -16.59 -27.99 -4.28
C ASN A 245 -16.72 -26.57 -3.65
N VAL A 246 -15.60 -25.90 -3.32
CA VAL A 246 -15.59 -24.56 -2.73
C VAL A 246 -15.01 -23.58 -3.76
N SER A 247 -15.86 -22.81 -4.40
CA SER A 247 -15.44 -21.81 -5.39
C SER A 247 -14.63 -20.66 -4.78
N ASP A 248 -15.10 -20.10 -3.67
CA ASP A 248 -14.50 -18.94 -3.03
C ASP A 248 -14.40 -19.13 -1.51
N ALA A 249 -13.20 -18.97 -0.97
CA ALA A 249 -12.96 -19.03 0.47
C ALA A 249 -11.78 -18.15 0.87
N ASP A 250 -11.78 -17.70 2.13
CA ASP A 250 -10.62 -17.14 2.79
C ASP A 250 -10.21 -18.05 3.94
N VAL A 251 -8.91 -18.34 4.05
CA VAL A 251 -8.35 -19.17 5.11
C VAL A 251 -7.44 -18.29 5.96
N ILE A 252 -7.72 -18.24 7.26
CA ILE A 252 -7.09 -17.29 8.17
C ILE A 252 -6.47 -18.06 9.35
N ALA A 253 -5.19 -17.87 9.54
CA ALA A 253 -4.47 -18.35 10.70
C ALA A 253 -3.79 -17.22 11.44
N CYS A 254 -3.51 -17.43 12.72
CA CYS A 254 -2.77 -16.48 13.54
C CYS A 254 -1.65 -17.16 14.30
N ALA A 255 -0.59 -16.42 14.54
CA ALA A 255 0.55 -16.84 15.33
C ALA A 255 0.96 -15.72 16.29
N GLU A 256 1.65 -16.10 17.37
CA GLU A 256 2.22 -15.20 18.37
C GLU A 256 3.70 -15.48 18.53
N LEU A 257 4.49 -14.41 18.65
CA LEU A 257 5.90 -14.49 19.01
C LEU A 257 6.26 -13.27 19.87
N GLN A 258 6.70 -13.49 21.09
CA GLN A 258 7.11 -12.43 22.03
C GLN A 258 6.04 -11.34 22.22
N GLY A 259 4.77 -11.74 22.36
CA GLY A 259 3.62 -10.82 22.52
C GLY A 259 3.17 -10.13 21.23
N GLN A 260 3.88 -10.30 20.13
CA GLN A 260 3.45 -9.80 18.82
C GLN A 260 2.59 -10.83 18.11
N HIS A 261 1.50 -10.36 17.51
CA HIS A 261 0.59 -11.21 16.75
C HIS A 261 0.78 -11.01 15.24
N CYS A 262 0.57 -12.07 14.49
CA CYS A 262 0.45 -12.01 13.03
C CYS A 262 -0.78 -12.80 12.60
N ILE A 263 -1.57 -12.23 11.70
CA ILE A 263 -2.67 -12.91 11.04
C ILE A 263 -2.31 -13.06 9.56
N ASN A 264 -2.30 -14.29 9.07
CA ASN A 264 -2.10 -14.58 7.66
C ASN A 264 -3.44 -14.97 7.02
N LEU A 265 -3.78 -14.25 5.95
CA LEU A 265 -4.97 -14.43 5.14
C LEU A 265 -4.58 -15.01 3.79
N VAL A 266 -5.03 -16.23 3.51
CA VAL A 266 -4.91 -16.93 2.22
C VAL A 266 -6.20 -16.77 1.45
N MET A 267 -6.14 -16.28 0.21
CA MET A 267 -7.30 -16.04 -0.63
C MET A 267 -7.47 -17.13 -1.69
N ILE A 268 -8.66 -17.73 -1.72
CA ILE A 268 -9.06 -18.74 -2.71
C ILE A 268 -10.24 -18.18 -3.49
N ARG A 269 -10.13 -18.14 -4.81
CA ARG A 269 -11.19 -17.66 -5.72
C ARG A 269 -11.28 -18.58 -6.92
N GLY A 270 -12.50 -19.02 -7.24
CA GLY A 270 -12.73 -20.00 -8.30
C GLY A 270 -11.95 -21.31 -8.06
N GLY A 271 -11.84 -21.76 -6.83
CA GLY A 271 -11.03 -22.93 -6.44
C GLY A 271 -9.50 -22.73 -6.53
N ARG A 272 -9.01 -21.52 -6.86
CA ARG A 272 -7.59 -21.23 -7.06
C ARG A 272 -7.02 -20.41 -5.91
N HIS A 273 -5.83 -20.80 -5.46
CA HIS A 273 -5.06 -20.03 -4.51
C HIS A 273 -4.49 -18.78 -5.19
N LEU A 274 -4.97 -17.59 -4.82
CA LEU A 274 -4.52 -16.32 -5.38
C LEU A 274 -3.32 -15.71 -4.65
N GLY A 275 -2.84 -16.35 -3.60
CA GLY A 275 -1.76 -15.89 -2.75
C GLY A 275 -2.23 -15.59 -1.32
N ASP A 276 -1.31 -15.06 -0.51
CA ASP A 276 -1.55 -14.74 0.88
C ASP A 276 -1.09 -13.33 1.24
N ARG A 277 -1.53 -12.88 2.42
CA ARG A 277 -1.09 -11.62 3.01
C ARG A 277 -1.06 -11.72 4.53
N SER A 278 0.07 -11.30 5.10
CA SER A 278 0.24 -11.22 6.55
C SER A 278 -0.09 -9.82 7.06
N TYR A 279 -0.83 -9.77 8.16
CA TYR A 279 -1.24 -8.56 8.88
C TYR A 279 -0.67 -8.60 10.28
N MET A 280 -0.03 -7.51 10.67
CA MET A 280 0.50 -7.35 12.03
C MET A 280 -0.28 -6.22 12.71
N PRO A 281 -1.13 -6.55 13.69
CA PRO A 281 -1.88 -5.55 14.41
C PRO A 281 -0.96 -4.65 15.23
N LYS A 282 -1.41 -3.42 15.44
CA LYS A 282 -0.87 -2.56 16.46
C LYS A 282 -1.58 -2.85 17.79
N ASN A 283 -0.87 -2.63 18.88
CA ASN A 283 -1.42 -2.76 20.22
C ASN A 283 -1.96 -4.18 20.55
N SER A 284 -1.24 -5.23 20.14
CA SER A 284 -1.59 -6.61 20.46
C SER A 284 -0.97 -7.13 21.75
N ASP A 285 -0.01 -6.40 22.34
CA ASP A 285 0.70 -6.84 23.53
C ASP A 285 -0.26 -7.10 24.71
N GLY A 286 -0.24 -8.32 25.25
CA GLY A 286 -1.11 -8.75 26.34
C GLY A 286 -2.56 -9.04 25.96
N GLU A 287 -2.89 -9.04 24.66
CA GLU A 287 -4.17 -9.55 24.15
C GLU A 287 -4.07 -11.04 23.82
N THR A 288 -5.23 -11.71 23.72
CA THR A 288 -5.28 -13.10 23.27
C THR A 288 -5.33 -13.20 21.75
N LEU A 289 -4.93 -14.35 21.21
CA LEU A 289 -5.04 -14.60 19.77
C LEU A 289 -6.50 -14.58 19.29
N GLU A 290 -7.43 -15.05 20.12
CA GLU A 290 -8.86 -15.02 19.85
C GLU A 290 -9.38 -13.60 19.69
N ASN A 291 -9.03 -12.69 20.61
CA ASN A 291 -9.40 -11.28 20.53
C ASN A 291 -8.83 -10.60 19.27
N SER A 292 -7.59 -10.90 18.93
CA SER A 292 -6.95 -10.38 17.71
C SER A 292 -7.61 -10.91 16.44
N MET A 293 -8.01 -12.17 16.42
CA MET A 293 -8.73 -12.77 15.28
C MET A 293 -10.13 -12.17 15.11
N GLU A 294 -10.90 -12.03 16.19
CA GLU A 294 -12.22 -11.40 16.16
C GLU A 294 -12.13 -9.94 15.69
N ALA A 295 -11.15 -9.19 16.23
CA ALA A 295 -10.88 -7.81 15.79
C ALA A 295 -10.51 -7.74 14.29
N PHE A 296 -9.70 -8.70 13.81
CA PHE A 296 -9.35 -8.79 12.40
C PHE A 296 -10.58 -9.01 11.53
N LEU A 297 -11.39 -10.03 11.86
CA LEU A 297 -12.58 -10.35 11.08
C LEU A 297 -13.55 -9.18 11.00
N ALA A 298 -13.80 -8.51 12.14
CA ALA A 298 -14.68 -7.35 12.20
C ALA A 298 -14.11 -6.15 11.39
N GLN A 299 -12.84 -5.82 11.57
CA GLN A 299 -12.23 -4.66 10.89
C GLN A 299 -11.98 -4.90 9.40
N HIS A 300 -11.69 -6.15 9.01
CA HIS A 300 -11.36 -6.51 7.64
C HIS A 300 -12.62 -6.64 6.77
N TYR A 301 -13.62 -7.41 7.20
CA TYR A 301 -14.76 -7.76 6.35
C TYR A 301 -15.93 -6.78 6.40
N VAL A 302 -16.09 -5.99 7.47
CA VAL A 302 -17.22 -5.04 7.61
C VAL A 302 -17.28 -3.96 6.50
N ALA A 303 -16.26 -3.81 5.69
CA ALA A 303 -16.24 -2.83 4.59
C ALA A 303 -15.76 -3.42 3.27
N GLN A 304 -15.66 -4.76 3.16
CA GLN A 304 -15.09 -5.43 2.01
C GLN A 304 -15.98 -6.56 1.49
N ASN A 305 -15.70 -6.99 0.27
CA ASN A 305 -16.44 -8.11 -0.32
C ASN A 305 -16.05 -9.42 0.37
N THR A 306 -16.98 -9.99 1.14
CA THR A 306 -16.78 -11.19 1.97
C THR A 306 -17.03 -12.45 1.15
N PRO A 307 -16.13 -13.48 1.15
CA PRO A 307 -16.39 -14.76 0.50
C PRO A 307 -17.50 -15.55 1.23
N PRO A 308 -18.14 -16.53 0.57
CA PRO A 308 -19.18 -17.35 1.21
C PRO A 308 -18.65 -18.24 2.35
N LEU A 309 -17.35 -18.51 2.34
CA LEU A 309 -16.69 -19.33 3.37
C LEU A 309 -15.44 -18.62 3.91
N ILE A 310 -15.35 -18.55 5.24
CA ILE A 310 -14.14 -18.14 5.96
C ILE A 310 -13.73 -19.31 6.84
N VAL A 311 -12.48 -19.78 6.72
CA VAL A 311 -11.91 -20.84 7.55
C VAL A 311 -10.94 -20.21 8.53
N VAL A 312 -11.12 -20.47 9.82
CA VAL A 312 -10.33 -19.85 10.89
C VAL A 312 -9.62 -20.93 11.72
N GLY A 313 -8.35 -20.66 12.09
CA GLY A 313 -7.48 -21.62 12.77
C GLY A 313 -7.68 -21.75 14.27
N ILE A 314 -8.47 -20.88 14.87
CA ILE A 314 -8.73 -20.85 16.32
C ILE A 314 -10.22 -20.76 16.61
N LYS A 315 -10.59 -21.10 17.84
CA LYS A 315 -11.98 -21.01 18.29
C LYS A 315 -12.32 -19.57 18.63
N ILE A 316 -13.36 -19.03 18.00
CA ILE A 316 -13.87 -17.66 18.21
C ILE A 316 -15.39 -17.69 18.41
N GLU A 317 -15.94 -16.60 18.96
CA GLU A 317 -17.39 -16.39 18.96
C GLU A 317 -17.84 -15.85 17.59
N LYS A 318 -18.45 -16.72 16.78
CA LYS A 318 -18.70 -16.46 15.36
C LYS A 318 -20.12 -16.05 15.02
N THR A 319 -21.08 -16.27 15.91
CA THR A 319 -22.52 -16.18 15.62
C THR A 319 -22.91 -14.79 15.11
N ILE A 320 -22.50 -13.76 15.82
CA ILE A 320 -22.80 -12.36 15.47
C ILE A 320 -22.04 -11.95 14.20
N LEU A 321 -20.79 -12.41 14.05
CA LEU A 321 -19.97 -12.13 12.85
C LEU A 321 -20.61 -12.78 11.61
N GLU A 322 -21.06 -14.03 11.68
CA GLU A 322 -21.76 -14.71 10.57
C GLU A 322 -23.04 -13.96 10.17
N GLU A 323 -23.81 -13.48 11.13
CA GLU A 323 -25.04 -12.69 10.92
C GLU A 323 -24.74 -11.37 10.20
N VAL A 324 -23.88 -10.54 10.77
CA VAL A 324 -23.48 -9.23 10.20
C VAL A 324 -22.88 -9.38 8.80
N LEU A 325 -21.96 -10.32 8.62
CA LEU A 325 -21.29 -10.51 7.32
C LEU A 325 -22.26 -11.07 6.27
N SER A 326 -23.22 -11.91 6.66
CA SER A 326 -24.25 -12.43 5.74
C SER A 326 -25.21 -11.34 5.29
N GLU A 327 -25.65 -10.47 6.20
CA GLU A 327 -26.49 -9.33 5.89
C GLU A 327 -25.81 -8.36 4.93
N GLN A 328 -24.56 -7.99 5.21
CA GLN A 328 -23.78 -7.09 4.34
C GLN A 328 -23.48 -7.67 2.98
N ALA A 329 -23.19 -8.97 2.90
CA ALA A 329 -22.90 -9.65 1.65
C ALA A 329 -24.15 -9.95 0.80
N GLY A 330 -25.37 -9.80 1.36
CA GLY A 330 -26.63 -10.20 0.73
C GLY A 330 -26.72 -11.71 0.44
N ARG A 331 -25.92 -12.51 1.12
CA ARG A 331 -25.83 -13.98 0.99
C ARG A 331 -25.29 -14.61 2.26
N LYS A 332 -25.57 -15.89 2.44
CA LYS A 332 -25.05 -16.64 3.61
C LYS A 332 -23.51 -16.70 3.59
N VAL A 333 -22.90 -16.21 4.65
CA VAL A 333 -21.47 -16.32 4.96
C VAL A 333 -21.29 -17.30 6.11
N LYS A 334 -20.34 -18.23 5.98
CA LYS A 334 -20.06 -19.26 6.97
C LYS A 334 -18.65 -19.13 7.51
N ILE A 335 -18.49 -19.10 8.83
CA ILE A 335 -17.17 -19.14 9.50
C ILE A 335 -16.93 -20.55 10.02
N ASN A 336 -15.97 -21.24 9.45
CA ASN A 336 -15.60 -22.61 9.84
C ASN A 336 -14.38 -22.59 10.75
N ILE A 337 -14.56 -22.95 12.00
CA ILE A 337 -13.51 -23.07 13.03
C ILE A 337 -12.97 -24.50 13.18
N ASN A 338 -13.57 -25.48 12.49
CA ASN A 338 -13.20 -26.89 12.52
C ASN A 338 -12.83 -27.35 11.11
N ALA A 339 -11.63 -27.00 10.66
CA ALA A 339 -11.15 -27.39 9.34
C ALA A 339 -10.85 -28.88 9.27
N ILE A 340 -11.47 -29.58 8.30
CA ILE A 340 -11.27 -31.02 8.03
C ILE A 340 -10.82 -31.18 6.58
N GLY A 341 -10.06 -32.24 6.30
CA GLY A 341 -9.57 -32.53 4.96
C GLY A 341 -8.64 -31.42 4.46
N ASP A 342 -8.83 -31.01 3.25
CA ASP A 342 -7.95 -30.08 2.56
C ASP A 342 -7.99 -28.66 3.15
N LYS A 343 -9.11 -28.24 3.76
CA LYS A 343 -9.18 -26.99 4.53
C LYS A 343 -8.15 -26.97 5.66
N ARG A 344 -7.83 -28.14 6.23
CA ARG A 344 -6.77 -28.27 7.23
C ARG A 344 -5.38 -28.07 6.63
N VAL A 345 -5.15 -28.51 5.39
CA VAL A 345 -3.88 -28.30 4.68
C VAL A 345 -3.66 -26.81 4.42
N TRP A 346 -4.69 -26.10 3.94
CA TRP A 346 -4.62 -24.66 3.75
C TRP A 346 -4.41 -23.89 5.04
N LEU A 347 -5.10 -24.33 6.09
CA LEU A 347 -4.96 -23.71 7.40
C LEU A 347 -3.53 -23.89 7.94
N LYS A 348 -2.94 -25.08 7.75
CA LYS A 348 -1.55 -25.34 8.13
C LYS A 348 -0.58 -24.45 7.34
N MET A 349 -0.82 -24.25 6.04
CA MET A 349 -0.04 -23.34 5.21
C MET A 349 -0.15 -21.90 5.70
N ALA A 350 -1.36 -21.41 5.97
CA ALA A 350 -1.58 -20.07 6.53
C ALA A 350 -0.89 -19.89 7.90
N GLN A 351 -0.93 -20.93 8.74
CA GLN A 351 -0.25 -20.95 10.05
C GLN A 351 1.27 -20.82 9.88
N THR A 352 1.87 -21.64 9.02
CA THR A 352 3.31 -21.59 8.73
C THR A 352 3.70 -20.21 8.19
N ASN A 353 2.89 -19.60 7.30
CA ASN A 353 3.16 -18.27 6.75
C ASN A 353 3.07 -17.18 7.82
N ALA A 354 2.14 -17.29 8.78
CA ALA A 354 2.05 -16.36 9.92
C ALA A 354 3.30 -16.45 10.81
N GLU A 355 3.75 -17.66 11.12
CA GLU A 355 4.96 -17.93 11.92
C GLU A 355 6.23 -17.41 11.23
N LEU A 356 6.39 -17.68 9.93
CA LEU A 356 7.51 -17.17 9.12
C LEU A 356 7.52 -15.64 9.08
N ALA A 357 6.36 -15.01 8.90
CA ALA A 357 6.26 -13.55 8.87
C ALA A 357 6.67 -12.92 10.22
N LEU A 358 6.27 -13.52 11.35
CA LEU A 358 6.72 -13.09 12.69
C LEU A 358 8.23 -13.29 12.87
N GLY A 359 8.76 -14.44 12.50
CA GLY A 359 10.19 -14.71 12.58
C GLY A 359 11.03 -13.72 11.76
N GLN A 360 10.61 -13.42 10.53
CA GLN A 360 11.25 -12.41 9.68
C GLN A 360 11.20 -11.01 10.31
N ARG A 361 10.04 -10.63 10.87
CA ARG A 361 9.89 -9.33 11.54
C ARG A 361 10.78 -9.23 12.78
N ALA A 362 10.81 -10.28 13.63
CA ALA A 362 11.66 -10.33 14.81
C ALA A 362 13.15 -10.22 14.44
N ALA A 363 13.59 -10.99 13.42
CA ALA A 363 14.96 -10.91 12.92
C ALA A 363 15.31 -9.52 12.36
N THR A 364 14.38 -8.90 11.62
CA THR A 364 14.56 -7.54 11.10
C THR A 364 14.68 -6.53 12.24
N SER A 365 13.80 -6.60 13.25
CA SER A 365 13.83 -5.72 14.41
C SER A 365 15.11 -5.89 15.23
N ALA A 366 15.54 -7.12 15.49
CA ALA A 366 16.80 -7.41 16.17
C ALA A 366 18.02 -6.87 15.40
N ASN A 367 18.03 -7.00 14.07
CA ASN A 367 19.10 -6.46 13.23
C ASN A 367 19.11 -4.91 13.27
N GLN A 368 17.95 -4.26 13.22
CA GLN A 368 17.86 -2.80 13.33
C GLN A 368 18.31 -2.31 14.71
N SER A 369 17.92 -2.99 15.79
CA SER A 369 18.39 -2.67 17.14
C SER A 369 19.92 -2.82 17.25
N ALA A 370 20.49 -3.89 16.70
CA ALA A 370 21.95 -4.09 16.68
C ALA A 370 22.68 -3.00 15.87
N LYS A 371 22.09 -2.53 14.77
CA LYS A 371 22.64 -1.40 14.00
C LYS A 371 22.59 -0.09 14.78
N LEU A 372 21.50 0.18 15.52
CA LEU A 372 21.37 1.38 16.33
C LEU A 372 22.36 1.37 17.49
N VAL A 373 22.54 0.24 18.17
CA VAL A 373 23.56 0.08 19.22
C VAL A 373 24.96 0.36 18.65
N ALA A 374 25.31 -0.26 17.54
CA ALA A 374 26.60 -0.03 16.89
C ALA A 374 26.81 1.44 16.44
N LEU A 375 25.73 2.12 16.02
CA LEU A 375 25.78 3.55 15.69
C LEU A 375 26.03 4.40 16.93
N ARG A 376 25.34 4.11 18.06
CA ARG A 376 25.54 4.82 19.33
C ARG A 376 26.98 4.66 19.83
N GLU A 377 27.51 3.44 19.83
CA GLU A 377 28.87 3.14 20.20
C GLU A 377 29.89 3.88 19.32
N ALA A 378 29.71 3.79 17.99
CA ALA A 378 30.64 4.40 17.02
C ALA A 378 30.66 5.93 17.08
N LEU A 379 29.54 6.57 17.40
CA LEU A 379 29.39 8.03 17.48
C LEU A 379 29.41 8.55 18.92
N HIS A 380 29.67 7.70 19.91
CA HIS A 380 29.65 8.04 21.35
C HIS A 380 28.36 8.71 21.81
N LEU A 381 27.21 8.22 21.29
CA LEU A 381 25.89 8.78 21.61
C LEU A 381 25.32 8.19 22.91
N PRO A 382 24.46 8.93 23.61
CA PRO A 382 23.71 8.38 24.75
C PRO A 382 22.87 7.17 24.37
N ASP A 383 22.72 6.21 25.31
CA ASP A 383 21.85 5.02 25.11
C ASP A 383 20.39 5.37 24.87
N SER A 384 19.95 6.56 25.29
CA SER A 384 18.60 7.09 25.06
C SER A 384 18.35 7.59 23.63
N THR A 385 19.38 7.65 22.76
CA THR A 385 19.23 8.12 21.38
C THR A 385 18.39 7.14 20.55
N GLU A 386 17.15 7.45 20.27
CA GLU A 386 16.23 6.61 19.51
C GLU A 386 15.76 7.27 18.21
N ARG A 387 15.48 8.59 18.28
CA ARG A 387 14.92 9.34 17.18
C ARG A 387 15.99 10.08 16.39
N ILE A 388 16.12 9.70 15.11
CA ILE A 388 17.07 10.29 14.17
C ILE A 388 16.30 10.88 12.99
N GLU A 389 16.55 12.17 12.70
CA GLU A 389 16.04 12.82 11.49
C GLU A 389 17.17 13.00 10.47
N CYS A 390 16.91 12.81 9.18
CA CYS A 390 17.90 13.05 8.13
C CYS A 390 17.32 13.96 7.05
N PHE A 391 18.11 14.95 6.67
CA PHE A 391 17.77 15.94 5.65
C PHE A 391 18.64 15.80 4.41
N ASP A 392 18.00 15.85 3.24
CA ASP A 392 18.66 15.88 1.92
C ASP A 392 18.05 17.00 1.08
N ILE A 393 18.89 17.74 0.35
CA ILE A 393 18.48 18.73 -0.64
C ILE A 393 18.77 18.16 -2.02
N SER A 394 17.73 17.99 -2.80
CA SER A 394 17.82 17.45 -4.16
C SER A 394 17.37 18.47 -5.20
N HIS A 395 18.21 18.65 -6.23
CA HIS A 395 17.91 19.49 -7.39
C HIS A 395 17.48 18.63 -8.58
N THR A 396 16.50 19.10 -9.31
CA THR A 396 16.25 18.62 -10.68
C THR A 396 16.81 19.60 -11.67
N MET A 397 17.49 19.12 -12.69
CA MET A 397 18.00 19.96 -13.77
C MET A 397 16.89 20.94 -14.24
N GLY A 398 16.94 22.17 -13.72
CA GLY A 398 16.19 23.33 -14.21
C GLY A 398 14.84 23.66 -13.58
N GLU A 399 14.21 22.83 -12.70
CA GLU A 399 12.78 23.10 -12.43
C GLU A 399 12.35 23.29 -10.97
N ALA A 400 12.92 22.65 -9.99
CA ALA A 400 12.54 22.88 -8.58
C ALA A 400 13.50 22.20 -7.60
N THR A 401 13.88 22.95 -6.58
CA THR A 401 14.60 22.42 -5.41
C THR A 401 13.60 21.83 -4.42
N VAL A 402 13.89 20.64 -3.90
CA VAL A 402 13.07 19.97 -2.89
C VAL A 402 13.95 19.50 -1.75
N GLY A 403 13.57 19.87 -0.53
CA GLY A 403 14.14 19.29 0.67
C GLY A 403 13.32 18.12 1.17
N SER A 404 13.99 17.07 1.62
CA SER A 404 13.37 15.92 2.27
C SER A 404 13.80 15.83 3.72
N CYS A 405 12.88 15.39 4.58
CA CYS A 405 13.15 14.98 5.96
C CYS A 405 12.59 13.58 6.13
N VAL A 406 13.43 12.63 6.48
CA VAL A 406 13.03 11.28 6.88
C VAL A 406 13.30 11.05 8.36
N VAL A 407 12.55 10.14 8.96
CA VAL A 407 12.58 9.89 10.40
C VAL A 407 12.81 8.41 10.64
N PHE A 408 13.84 8.08 11.41
CA PHE A 408 14.05 6.80 12.05
C PHE A 408 13.71 6.94 13.53
N ASP A 409 12.86 6.08 14.06
CA ASP A 409 12.43 6.11 15.46
C ASP A 409 11.92 4.73 15.85
N ARG A 410 12.13 4.34 17.12
CA ARG A 410 11.67 3.03 17.65
C ARG A 410 12.13 1.84 16.82
N GLY A 411 13.37 1.89 16.36
CA GLY A 411 14.01 0.82 15.61
C GLY A 411 13.55 0.64 14.16
N ASP A 412 12.79 1.59 13.58
CA ASP A 412 12.35 1.51 12.18
C ASP A 412 12.13 2.89 11.54
N MET A 413 12.08 2.93 10.21
CA MET A 413 11.79 4.13 9.43
C MET A 413 10.30 4.52 9.55
N GLN A 414 9.99 5.72 10.04
CA GLN A 414 8.64 6.22 10.28
C GLN A 414 8.08 6.97 9.07
N ASN A 415 7.66 6.26 8.05
CA ASN A 415 7.19 6.84 6.77
C ASN A 415 6.05 7.86 6.91
N SER A 416 5.19 7.74 7.94
CA SER A 416 4.11 8.69 8.23
C SER A 416 4.60 10.05 8.71
N GLU A 417 5.83 10.10 9.22
CA GLU A 417 6.47 11.30 9.74
C GLU A 417 7.40 11.99 8.74
N TYR A 418 7.61 11.38 7.58
CA TYR A 418 8.40 12.01 6.52
C TYR A 418 7.77 13.29 6.04
N ARG A 419 8.61 14.30 5.78
CA ARG A 419 8.16 15.59 5.27
C ARG A 419 8.96 15.96 4.02
N ARG A 420 8.25 16.60 3.10
CA ARG A 420 8.82 17.13 1.87
C ARG A 420 8.56 18.62 1.80
N TYR A 421 9.59 19.38 1.52
CA TYR A 421 9.56 20.83 1.48
C TYR A 421 9.79 21.29 0.05
N ASN A 422 8.79 21.98 -0.51
CA ASN A 422 8.96 22.69 -1.77
C ASN A 422 9.69 24.00 -1.47
N ILE A 423 10.79 24.22 -2.14
CA ILE A 423 11.63 25.39 -1.98
C ILE A 423 11.35 26.32 -3.15
N THR A 424 10.96 27.57 -2.87
CA THR A 424 10.64 28.61 -3.84
C THR A 424 11.33 29.92 -3.44
N GLY A 425 11.68 30.75 -4.41
CA GLY A 425 12.28 32.06 -4.13
C GLY A 425 13.77 32.04 -3.78
N ILE A 426 14.46 30.93 -4.03
CA ILE A 426 15.90 30.77 -3.82
C ILE A 426 16.58 30.59 -5.17
N THR A 427 17.79 31.13 -5.31
CA THR A 427 18.60 30.95 -6.51
C THR A 427 18.82 29.48 -6.83
N PRO A 428 18.57 29.02 -8.06
CA PRO A 428 18.81 27.62 -8.42
C PRO A 428 20.26 27.20 -8.15
N GLY A 429 20.45 26.11 -7.39
CA GLY A 429 21.77 25.60 -7.01
C GLY A 429 22.30 26.12 -5.66
N ASP A 430 21.56 26.98 -4.96
CA ASP A 430 21.93 27.41 -3.61
C ASP A 430 21.42 26.42 -2.56
N ASP A 431 22.22 25.37 -2.33
CA ASP A 431 21.94 24.31 -1.35
C ASP A 431 21.93 24.84 0.10
N TYR A 432 22.68 25.90 0.36
CA TYR A 432 22.78 26.49 1.70
C TYR A 432 21.48 27.23 2.07
N ALA A 433 20.99 28.07 1.17
CA ALA A 433 19.70 28.74 1.39
C ALA A 433 18.54 27.75 1.44
N ALA A 434 18.59 26.71 0.62
CA ALA A 434 17.61 25.63 0.61
C ALA A 434 17.58 24.86 1.95
N MET A 435 18.75 24.48 2.46
CA MET A 435 18.87 23.79 3.76
C MET A 435 18.37 24.69 4.90
N ARG A 436 18.72 25.99 4.87
CA ARG A 436 18.25 26.98 5.85
C ARG A 436 16.72 27.07 5.89
N ASP A 437 16.06 27.14 4.74
CA ASP A 437 14.58 27.19 4.65
C ASP A 437 13.94 25.96 5.26
N VAL A 438 14.40 24.78 4.87
CA VAL A 438 13.85 23.50 5.30
C VAL A 438 13.98 23.30 6.82
N LEU A 439 15.18 23.52 7.35
CA LEU A 439 15.45 23.35 8.78
C LEU A 439 14.69 24.38 9.62
N THR A 440 14.64 25.64 9.17
CA THR A 440 13.89 26.70 9.83
C THR A 440 12.40 26.34 9.91
N ARG A 441 11.80 25.86 8.82
CA ARG A 441 10.38 25.47 8.77
C ARG A 441 10.08 24.23 9.63
N ARG A 442 11.02 23.31 9.76
CA ARG A 442 10.88 22.13 10.60
C ARG A 442 11.03 22.48 12.08
N TYR A 443 12.13 23.12 12.45
CA TYR A 443 12.51 23.29 13.83
C TYR A 443 11.84 24.45 14.57
N LYS A 444 11.33 25.46 13.85
CA LYS A 444 10.38 26.41 14.46
C LYS A 444 9.13 25.73 15.02
N LYS A 445 8.62 24.70 14.34
CA LYS A 445 7.48 23.93 14.85
C LYS A 445 7.85 23.08 16.05
N VAL A 446 9.02 22.45 16.02
CA VAL A 446 9.51 21.66 17.16
C VAL A 446 9.73 22.56 18.40
N ALA A 447 10.35 23.74 18.22
CA ALA A 447 10.53 24.72 19.30
C ALA A 447 9.20 25.26 19.86
N ALA A 448 8.16 25.36 19.01
CA ALA A 448 6.80 25.72 19.42
C ALA A 448 6.01 24.56 20.08
N GLY A 449 6.59 23.35 20.22
CA GLY A 449 5.91 22.17 20.76
C GLY A 449 4.98 21.46 19.78
N GLU A 450 4.98 21.83 18.50
CA GLU A 450 4.14 21.25 17.44
C GLU A 450 4.77 20.02 16.75
N GLY A 451 5.79 19.42 17.32
CA GLY A 451 6.48 18.26 16.76
C GLY A 451 7.32 17.49 17.76
N VAL A 452 7.64 16.25 17.42
CA VAL A 452 8.53 15.43 18.24
C VAL A 452 9.97 15.88 18.00
N ARG A 453 10.71 16.12 19.11
CA ARG A 453 12.11 16.50 19.08
C ARG A 453 12.97 15.29 18.73
N PRO A 454 13.94 15.38 17.79
CA PRO A 454 14.92 14.34 17.54
C PRO A 454 16.06 14.36 18.57
N ASP A 455 16.68 13.20 18.75
CA ASP A 455 17.90 13.06 19.56
C ASP A 455 19.16 13.35 18.73
N LEU A 456 19.08 13.10 17.41
CA LEU A 456 20.18 13.26 16.46
C LEU A 456 19.64 13.73 15.11
N VAL A 457 20.37 14.61 14.44
CA VAL A 457 20.06 15.07 13.09
C VAL A 457 21.23 14.82 12.14
N PHE A 458 20.96 14.10 11.07
CA PHE A 458 21.88 13.94 9.96
C PHE A 458 21.61 14.95 8.84
N ILE A 459 22.66 15.54 8.30
CA ILE A 459 22.63 16.44 7.15
C ILE A 459 23.39 15.74 6.01
N ASP A 460 22.69 15.32 4.93
CA ASP A 460 23.37 14.78 3.73
C ASP A 460 24.09 15.91 3.00
N GLY A 461 25.28 16.25 3.51
CA GLY A 461 26.07 17.37 3.04
C GLY A 461 27.38 17.57 3.78
N GLY A 462 28.24 18.39 3.21
CA GLY A 462 29.54 18.73 3.79
C GLY A 462 29.49 19.83 4.86
N LYS A 463 30.70 20.29 5.27
CA LYS A 463 30.88 21.32 6.32
C LYS A 463 30.01 22.55 6.16
N GLY A 464 29.81 23.04 4.95
CA GLY A 464 29.04 24.27 4.71
C GLY A 464 27.55 24.10 5.00
N GLN A 465 26.92 22.96 4.60
CA GLN A 465 25.53 22.69 4.91
C GLN A 465 25.34 22.41 6.42
N LEU A 466 26.31 21.76 7.06
CA LEU A 466 26.32 21.55 8.51
C LEU A 466 26.39 22.89 9.25
N SER A 467 27.24 23.84 8.84
CA SER A 467 27.34 25.16 9.47
C SER A 467 26.00 25.91 9.41
N VAL A 468 25.32 25.85 8.25
CA VAL A 468 23.97 26.43 8.12
C VAL A 468 22.98 25.77 9.08
N ALA A 469 23.06 24.45 9.25
CA ALA A 469 22.19 23.74 10.19
C ALA A 469 22.43 24.20 11.63
N VAL A 470 23.68 24.35 12.06
CA VAL A 470 24.06 24.88 13.37
C VAL A 470 23.49 26.28 13.59
N GLU A 471 23.65 27.19 12.63
CA GLU A 471 23.10 28.54 12.72
C GLU A 471 21.57 28.54 12.89
N VAL A 472 20.87 27.68 12.15
CA VAL A 472 19.40 27.56 12.27
C VAL A 472 19.01 27.02 13.64
N MET A 473 19.67 25.98 14.12
CA MET A 473 19.36 25.39 15.45
C MET A 473 19.57 26.38 16.58
N LEU A 474 20.66 27.15 16.53
CA LEU A 474 20.92 28.24 17.46
C LEU A 474 19.82 29.32 17.40
N ALA A 475 19.41 29.72 16.21
CA ALA A 475 18.39 30.74 16.01
C ALA A 475 16.99 30.33 16.52
N VAL A 476 16.71 29.05 16.62
CA VAL A 476 15.42 28.52 17.13
C VAL A 476 15.50 27.99 18.58
N GLY A 477 16.66 28.09 19.25
CA GLY A 477 16.86 27.66 20.64
C GLY A 477 16.88 26.15 20.82
N LEU A 478 17.48 25.41 19.90
CA LEU A 478 17.63 23.95 19.90
C LEU A 478 19.09 23.53 19.68
N GLU A 479 20.04 24.32 20.20
CA GLU A 479 21.50 24.13 20.08
C GLU A 479 22.02 22.86 20.74
N ASP A 480 21.25 22.27 21.66
CA ASP A 480 21.58 21.06 22.39
C ASP A 480 21.28 19.76 21.58
N ILE A 481 20.70 19.86 20.39
CA ILE A 481 20.53 18.71 19.48
C ILE A 481 21.81 18.51 18.68
N LEU A 482 22.40 17.30 18.78
CA LEU A 482 23.59 16.95 18.02
C LEU A 482 23.29 16.90 16.52
N LEU A 483 24.12 17.58 15.73
CA LEU A 483 24.08 17.57 14.29
C LEU A 483 25.32 16.88 13.72
N ILE A 484 25.14 16.02 12.73
CA ILE A 484 26.25 15.35 12.05
C ILE A 484 26.06 15.52 10.55
N GLY A 485 27.06 16.12 9.89
CA GLY A 485 27.14 16.18 8.44
C GLY A 485 27.66 14.89 7.85
N ILE A 486 27.04 14.41 6.79
CA ILE A 486 27.48 13.21 6.05
C ILE A 486 28.07 13.68 4.72
N ALA A 487 29.39 13.77 4.65
CA ALA A 487 30.09 14.13 3.43
C ALA A 487 30.38 12.88 2.60
N LYS A 488 30.20 13.00 1.28
CA LYS A 488 30.62 11.95 0.33
C LYS A 488 32.14 11.95 0.25
N GLY A 489 32.77 10.78 0.44
CA GLY A 489 34.20 10.63 0.32
C GLY A 489 34.72 11.04 -1.08
N GLU A 490 36.03 11.28 -1.21
CA GLU A 490 36.67 11.81 -2.43
C GLU A 490 36.32 11.03 -3.71
N GLU A 491 36.11 9.71 -3.63
CA GLU A 491 35.77 8.84 -4.77
C GLU A 491 34.25 8.67 -4.98
N ARG A 492 33.37 9.28 -4.19
CA ARG A 492 31.89 9.12 -4.21
C ARG A 492 31.42 7.66 -4.17
N ARG A 493 32.22 6.75 -3.60
CA ARG A 493 31.87 5.34 -3.44
C ARG A 493 31.12 5.11 -2.13
N PRO A 494 30.05 4.30 -2.12
CA PRO A 494 29.38 3.89 -0.88
C PRO A 494 30.38 3.19 0.07
N GLY A 495 30.28 3.49 1.38
CA GLY A 495 31.17 2.93 2.39
C GLY A 495 32.43 3.77 2.69
N LEU A 496 32.53 4.96 2.11
CA LEU A 496 33.60 5.94 2.38
C LEU A 496 33.03 7.27 2.85
N GLU A 497 31.87 7.25 3.51
CA GLU A 497 31.24 8.43 4.05
C GLU A 497 32.07 8.98 5.23
N THR A 498 32.27 10.30 5.23
CA THR A 498 32.91 11.02 6.34
C THR A 498 31.86 11.73 7.16
N MET A 499 31.74 11.38 8.42
CA MET A 499 30.86 12.06 9.39
C MET A 499 31.61 13.26 9.98
N ILE A 500 30.93 14.38 10.05
CA ILE A 500 31.47 15.65 10.57
C ILE A 500 30.59 16.08 11.74
N PHE A 501 31.16 16.12 12.93
CA PHE A 501 30.45 16.53 14.14
C PHE A 501 30.32 18.05 14.22
N SER A 502 29.13 18.55 14.64
CA SER A 502 28.87 19.99 14.71
C SER A 502 29.52 20.65 15.92
N ASP A 503 29.68 19.94 17.01
CA ASP A 503 30.21 20.42 18.31
C ASP A 503 31.73 20.47 18.34
N THR A 504 32.39 19.43 17.87
CA THR A 504 33.85 19.32 17.90
C THR A 504 34.54 19.66 16.57
N GLY A 505 33.81 19.60 15.47
CA GLY A 505 34.37 19.68 14.12
C GLY A 505 35.18 18.44 13.71
N GLU A 506 35.18 17.41 14.56
CA GLU A 506 35.87 16.16 14.32
C GLU A 506 35.30 15.44 13.09
N MET A 507 36.17 14.73 12.40
CA MET A 507 35.81 13.95 11.21
C MET A 507 36.06 12.47 11.50
N LEU A 508 35.02 11.67 11.37
CA LEU A 508 35.05 10.23 11.62
C LEU A 508 34.69 9.44 10.36
N ASN A 509 35.48 8.42 10.09
CA ASN A 509 35.19 7.41 9.05
C ASN A 509 35.03 6.06 9.75
N LEU A 510 33.96 5.36 9.46
CA LEU A 510 33.73 4.00 9.96
C LEU A 510 34.14 2.96 8.94
N GLU A 511 34.54 1.79 9.43
CA GLU A 511 34.84 0.64 8.56
C GLU A 511 33.60 0.17 7.81
N LYS A 512 33.79 -0.39 6.62
CA LYS A 512 32.68 -0.76 5.71
C LYS A 512 31.74 -1.83 6.27
N ASP A 513 32.21 -2.67 7.17
CA ASP A 513 31.45 -3.73 7.84
C ASP A 513 30.80 -3.27 9.16
N ASN A 514 31.01 -2.02 9.55
CA ASN A 514 30.39 -1.46 10.75
C ASN A 514 28.87 -1.37 10.59
N LYS A 515 28.13 -2.02 11.50
CA LYS A 515 26.66 -2.02 11.49
C LYS A 515 26.05 -0.63 11.67
N GLY A 516 26.71 0.27 12.43
CA GLY A 516 26.30 1.65 12.60
C GLY A 516 26.37 2.44 11.29
N LEU A 517 27.44 2.24 10.51
CA LEU A 517 27.56 2.81 9.17
C LEU A 517 26.41 2.35 8.27
N HIS A 518 26.04 1.06 8.34
CA HIS A 518 24.90 0.55 7.55
C HIS A 518 23.56 1.19 7.92
N LEU A 519 23.34 1.55 9.21
CA LEU A 519 22.15 2.29 9.61
C LEU A 519 22.18 3.72 9.05
N LEU A 520 23.30 4.41 9.19
CA LEU A 520 23.47 5.76 8.65
C LEU A 520 23.22 5.79 7.14
N GLN A 521 23.81 4.87 6.39
CA GLN A 521 23.58 4.73 4.95
C GLN A 521 22.11 4.46 4.62
N GLN A 522 21.45 3.56 5.37
CA GLN A 522 20.03 3.25 5.20
C GLN A 522 19.16 4.51 5.37
N ILE A 523 19.41 5.31 6.41
CA ILE A 523 18.65 6.54 6.68
C ILE A 523 18.92 7.59 5.60
N ARG A 524 20.19 7.80 5.22
CA ARG A 524 20.57 8.73 4.15
C ARG A 524 19.97 8.35 2.80
N ASP A 525 20.12 7.10 2.40
CA ASP A 525 19.61 6.61 1.11
C ASP A 525 18.09 6.70 1.05
N GLU A 526 17.40 6.53 2.17
CA GLU A 526 15.97 6.75 2.28
C GLU A 526 15.58 8.21 2.11
N ALA A 527 16.37 9.17 2.67
CA ALA A 527 16.17 10.60 2.47
C ALA A 527 16.29 10.95 0.98
N HIS A 528 17.35 10.48 0.33
CA HIS A 528 17.57 10.66 -1.09
C HIS A 528 16.46 10.01 -1.95
N ARG A 529 16.09 8.77 -1.67
CA ARG A 529 14.97 8.07 -2.34
C ARG A 529 13.66 8.83 -2.21
N PHE A 530 13.37 9.36 -1.03
CA PHE A 530 12.15 10.11 -0.76
C PHE A 530 12.12 11.43 -1.51
N ALA A 531 13.25 12.15 -1.61
CA ALA A 531 13.38 13.33 -2.44
C ALA A 531 13.10 13.04 -3.93
N ILE A 532 13.76 12.03 -4.51
CA ILE A 532 13.62 11.66 -5.93
C ILE A 532 12.20 11.23 -6.29
N THR A 533 11.52 10.47 -5.43
CA THR A 533 10.14 10.01 -5.72
C THR A 533 9.16 11.18 -5.83
N GLY A 534 9.40 12.28 -5.10
CA GLY A 534 8.63 13.51 -5.23
C GLY A 534 8.79 14.21 -6.56
N HIS A 535 10.01 14.22 -7.09
CA HIS A 535 10.29 14.79 -8.40
C HIS A 535 9.59 14.02 -9.51
N ARG A 536 9.59 12.67 -9.46
CA ARG A 536 8.87 11.84 -10.45
C ARG A 536 7.36 12.10 -10.45
N ALA A 537 6.75 12.27 -9.27
CA ALA A 537 5.33 12.58 -9.15
C ALA A 537 5.01 14.00 -9.68
N LYS A 538 5.88 14.99 -9.41
CA LYS A 538 5.74 16.36 -9.96
C LYS A 538 5.91 16.37 -11.48
N ARG A 539 6.92 15.67 -12.03
CA ARG A 539 7.11 15.57 -13.50
C ARG A 539 5.92 14.88 -14.17
N ALA A 540 5.35 13.84 -13.57
CA ALA A 540 4.14 13.21 -14.09
C ALA A 540 2.97 14.20 -14.09
N LYS A 541 2.85 15.04 -13.08
CA LYS A 541 1.82 16.09 -12.96
C LYS A 541 2.09 17.25 -13.92
N ALA A 542 3.34 17.70 -14.06
CA ALA A 542 3.74 18.75 -15.00
C ALA A 542 3.65 18.30 -16.47
N ARG A 543 3.96 17.01 -16.76
CA ARG A 543 3.70 16.42 -18.10
C ARG A 543 2.22 16.27 -18.42
N MET A 544 1.34 16.30 -17.42
CA MET A 544 -0.12 16.40 -17.61
C MET A 544 -0.56 17.85 -17.85
N HIS A 545 0.22 18.87 -17.44
CA HIS A 545 0.06 20.25 -17.87
C HIS A 545 0.70 20.40 -19.25
N SER A 546 -0.11 20.46 -20.25
CA SER A 546 0.29 20.74 -21.63
C SER A 546 0.45 22.25 -21.77
N SER A 547 1.45 22.72 -22.53
CA SER A 547 1.57 24.12 -22.91
C SER A 547 0.30 24.68 -23.58
N LEU A 548 -0.61 23.80 -23.99
CA LEU A 548 -1.95 24.20 -24.45
C LEU A 548 -2.86 24.71 -23.33
N GLU A 549 -2.56 24.45 -22.03
CA GLU A 549 -3.36 24.97 -20.91
C GLU A 549 -3.04 26.44 -20.61
N ASP A 550 -1.86 26.89 -21.00
CA ASP A 550 -1.39 28.25 -20.80
C ASP A 550 -1.98 29.21 -21.86
N ILE A 551 -2.60 28.66 -22.93
CA ILE A 551 -3.21 29.46 -24.00
C ILE A 551 -4.64 29.86 -23.61
N GLU A 552 -4.88 31.16 -23.48
CA GLU A 552 -6.19 31.71 -23.15
C GLU A 552 -7.26 31.25 -24.16
N GLY A 553 -8.31 30.64 -23.66
CA GLY A 553 -9.41 30.08 -24.48
C GLY A 553 -9.33 28.56 -24.68
N ILE A 554 -8.28 27.87 -24.24
CA ILE A 554 -8.18 26.41 -24.27
C ILE A 554 -8.50 25.83 -22.91
N GLY A 555 -9.76 25.42 -22.71
CA GLY A 555 -10.17 24.61 -21.58
C GLY A 555 -9.95 23.11 -21.81
N ALA A 556 -10.15 22.31 -20.77
CA ALA A 556 -9.94 20.84 -20.77
C ALA A 556 -10.60 20.11 -21.96
N LYS A 557 -11.80 20.53 -22.41
CA LYS A 557 -12.53 19.93 -23.53
C LYS A 557 -11.83 20.16 -24.87
N ARG A 558 -11.42 21.41 -25.16
CA ARG A 558 -10.72 21.80 -26.38
C ARG A 558 -9.32 21.18 -26.46
N ARG A 559 -8.58 21.18 -25.33
CA ARG A 559 -7.30 20.49 -25.21
C ARG A 559 -7.42 19.01 -25.54
N LYS A 560 -8.41 18.32 -24.95
CA LYS A 560 -8.63 16.89 -25.22
C LYS A 560 -8.93 16.64 -26.70
N ALA A 561 -9.73 17.49 -27.33
CA ALA A 561 -10.05 17.39 -28.76
C ALA A 561 -8.80 17.55 -29.64
N LEU A 562 -7.96 18.55 -29.37
CA LEU A 562 -6.70 18.78 -30.07
C LEU A 562 -5.73 17.60 -29.92
N LEU A 563 -5.46 17.18 -28.67
CA LEU A 563 -4.53 16.08 -28.41
C LEU A 563 -5.02 14.74 -28.98
N THR A 564 -6.35 14.52 -29.01
CA THR A 564 -6.93 13.30 -29.59
C THR A 564 -6.83 13.31 -31.11
N ARG A 565 -7.08 14.46 -31.77
CA ARG A 565 -7.05 14.57 -33.23
C ARG A 565 -5.64 14.47 -33.78
N PHE A 566 -4.67 15.09 -33.11
CA PHE A 566 -3.28 15.16 -33.60
C PHE A 566 -2.34 14.14 -32.92
N GLY A 567 -2.85 13.27 -32.05
CA GLY A 567 -2.06 12.19 -31.43
C GLY A 567 -1.07 12.64 -30.36
N GLY A 568 -1.13 13.91 -29.93
CA GLY A 568 -0.24 14.47 -28.91
C GLY A 568 0.14 15.93 -29.21
N LEU A 569 0.91 16.54 -28.28
CA LEU A 569 1.35 17.93 -28.40
C LEU A 569 2.24 18.16 -29.64
N ASP A 570 3.13 17.21 -29.94
CA ASP A 570 4.01 17.30 -31.10
C ASP A 570 3.22 17.26 -32.43
N GLY A 571 2.12 16.51 -32.46
CA GLY A 571 1.20 16.53 -33.58
C GLY A 571 0.47 17.87 -33.75
N VAL A 572 0.08 18.49 -32.63
CA VAL A 572 -0.51 19.84 -32.66
C VAL A 572 0.50 20.89 -33.13
N LYS A 573 1.76 20.79 -32.70
CA LYS A 573 2.85 21.66 -33.19
C LYS A 573 3.14 21.52 -34.69
N SER A 574 2.99 20.32 -35.21
CA SER A 574 3.25 20.04 -36.63
C SER A 574 2.04 20.37 -37.55
N ALA A 575 0.89 20.71 -36.97
CA ALA A 575 -0.34 20.96 -37.71
C ALA A 575 -0.42 22.39 -38.18
N SER A 576 -1.00 22.59 -39.38
CA SER A 576 -1.28 23.93 -39.91
C SER A 576 -2.44 24.61 -39.18
N ILE A 577 -2.55 25.92 -39.29
CA ILE A 577 -3.64 26.72 -38.69
C ILE A 577 -5.01 26.19 -39.14
N ASP A 578 -5.17 25.82 -40.42
CA ASP A 578 -6.42 25.31 -40.96
C ASP A 578 -6.77 23.94 -40.41
N GLU A 579 -5.79 23.05 -40.17
CA GLU A 579 -6.00 21.76 -39.56
C GLU A 579 -6.42 21.89 -38.09
N ILE A 580 -5.83 22.87 -37.37
CA ILE A 580 -6.17 23.19 -35.98
C ILE A 580 -7.60 23.77 -35.91
N ALA A 581 -7.97 24.67 -36.83
CA ALA A 581 -9.31 25.26 -36.90
C ALA A 581 -10.41 24.25 -37.23
N ASN A 582 -10.09 23.14 -37.90
CA ASN A 582 -11.02 22.04 -38.19
C ASN A 582 -11.33 21.14 -37.00
N VAL A 583 -10.79 21.42 -35.79
CA VAL A 583 -11.12 20.69 -34.56
C VAL A 583 -12.39 21.29 -33.95
N GLU A 584 -13.34 20.42 -33.58
CA GLU A 584 -14.62 20.82 -33.00
C GLU A 584 -14.42 21.77 -31.80
N GLY A 585 -15.00 22.97 -31.88
CA GLY A 585 -14.95 23.99 -30.84
C GLY A 585 -13.73 24.91 -30.89
N ILE A 586 -12.89 24.85 -31.95
CA ILE A 586 -11.77 25.77 -32.21
C ILE A 586 -12.18 26.72 -33.33
N SER A 587 -12.12 28.03 -33.07
CA SER A 587 -12.32 29.07 -34.10
C SER A 587 -11.00 29.38 -34.82
N GLN A 588 -11.08 29.97 -36.00
CA GLN A 588 -9.90 30.40 -36.78
C GLN A 588 -8.96 31.27 -35.93
N SER A 589 -9.50 32.27 -35.23
CA SER A 589 -8.72 33.15 -34.35
C SER A 589 -8.05 32.43 -33.17
N LEU A 590 -8.68 31.36 -32.64
CA LEU A 590 -8.10 30.55 -31.60
C LEU A 590 -7.02 29.61 -32.19
N ALA A 591 -7.20 29.10 -33.41
CA ALA A 591 -6.19 28.30 -34.10
C ALA A 591 -4.91 29.10 -34.39
N GLU A 592 -5.06 30.37 -34.79
CA GLU A 592 -3.93 31.29 -34.98
C GLU A 592 -3.18 31.56 -33.65
N LYS A 593 -3.91 31.76 -32.55
CA LYS A 593 -3.31 31.88 -31.22
C LYS A 593 -2.54 30.62 -30.81
N ILE A 594 -3.14 29.44 -31.01
CA ILE A 594 -2.51 28.14 -30.72
C ILE A 594 -1.23 27.99 -31.52
N TYR A 595 -1.29 28.29 -32.81
CA TYR A 595 -0.14 28.19 -33.69
C TYR A 595 0.98 29.17 -33.27
N GLY A 596 0.65 30.43 -32.95
CA GLY A 596 1.61 31.44 -32.53
C GLY A 596 2.29 31.18 -31.19
N GLU A 597 1.58 30.57 -30.23
CA GLU A 597 2.12 30.21 -28.90
C GLU A 597 2.95 28.89 -28.90
N LEU A 598 2.78 28.05 -29.92
CA LEU A 598 3.50 26.78 -30.02
C LEU A 598 4.71 26.85 -30.98
N HIS A 599 4.84 27.90 -31.77
CA HIS A 599 5.96 28.18 -32.73
C HIS A 599 6.62 29.49 -32.41
#